data_5a3b46120efd9f876c8ed298bf5a4f17
#
_entry.id   5a3b46120efd9f876c8ed298bf5a4f17
#
_cell.length_a   1.000
_cell.length_b   1.000
_cell.length_c   1.000
_cell.angle_alpha   90.00
_cell.angle_beta   90.00
_cell.angle_gamma   90.00
#
_symmetry.space_group_name_H-M   'P 1'
#
loop_
_entity.id
_entity.type
_entity.pdbx_description
1 polymer ?
#
loop_
_entity_poly.entity_id
_entity_poly.type
_entity_poly.pdbx_seq_one_letter_code
_entity_poly.pdbx_strand_id
1 'polypeptide(L)'
;MKDINMKKLLTALTLAALTSTVANAAGYGVVDLERVVENSTYLKQQNSSFQQKIQPQSTKLDQLSKELQDLQQRLQAGDKLSAADKQKMVTQYQTKMNEFNTLQQTMQSSVQSSIQQVRTVFDGRVKQVAEQLRKENQLDVVLNKNSALAYDAKYDLTDKMIQKVTQLSNQ
;
A
#
# COMPACT_ATOMS: atom_id res chain seq x y z
N MET A 1 4.92 -65.79 -55.62
CA MET A 1 4.48 -65.36 -54.26
C MET A 1 5.63 -64.64 -53.64
N LYS A 2 5.54 -63.31 -53.48
CA LYS A 2 6.60 -62.50 -52.89
C LYS A 2 6.45 -62.51 -51.36
N ASP A 3 7.43 -63.03 -50.67
CA ASP A 3 7.49 -63.02 -49.22
C ASP A 3 7.56 -61.58 -48.69
N ILE A 4 6.48 -61.15 -48.06
CA ILE A 4 6.38 -59.83 -47.37
C ILE A 4 7.23 -59.97 -46.08
N ASN A 5 8.33 -59.29 -46.09
CA ASN A 5 9.33 -59.29 -44.99
C ASN A 5 8.71 -58.65 -43.73
N MET A 6 8.18 -59.48 -42.85
CA MET A 6 7.47 -59.12 -41.61
C MET A 6 8.32 -58.34 -40.63
N LYS A 7 9.66 -58.32 -40.83
CA LYS A 7 10.60 -57.48 -40.01
C LYS A 7 10.58 -56.01 -40.38
N LYS A 8 10.10 -55.64 -41.57
CA LYS A 8 9.95 -54.23 -41.99
C LYS A 8 8.63 -53.60 -41.56
N LEU A 9 7.66 -54.40 -41.19
CA LEU A 9 6.38 -53.92 -40.68
C LEU A 9 6.41 -53.55 -39.20
N LEU A 10 7.32 -54.12 -38.43
CA LEU A 10 7.48 -53.85 -37.00
C LEU A 10 8.26 -52.55 -36.71
N THR A 11 9.07 -52.05 -37.66
CA THR A 11 9.85 -50.82 -37.46
C THR A 11 9.06 -49.55 -37.78
N ALA A 12 7.89 -49.65 -38.41
CA ALA A 12 7.04 -48.46 -38.72
C ALA A 12 6.00 -48.15 -37.65
N LEU A 13 5.85 -48.98 -36.60
CA LEU A 13 4.82 -48.81 -35.57
C LEU A 13 5.36 -48.22 -34.27
N THR A 14 6.66 -47.91 -34.15
CA THR A 14 7.24 -47.44 -32.89
C THR A 14 7.63 -45.94 -32.87
N LEU A 15 7.27 -45.18 -33.93
CA LEU A 15 7.59 -43.75 -33.98
C LEU A 15 6.37 -42.81 -33.87
N ALA A 16 5.22 -43.33 -33.44
CA ALA A 16 3.98 -42.55 -33.33
C ALA A 16 3.47 -42.36 -31.89
N ALA A 17 4.32 -42.47 -30.87
CA ALA A 17 3.85 -42.41 -29.49
C ALA A 17 4.77 -41.62 -28.56
N LEU A 18 5.21 -40.43 -28.97
CA LEU A 18 5.83 -39.46 -28.03
C LEU A 18 5.50 -38.01 -28.42
N THR A 19 4.30 -37.71 -28.87
CA THR A 19 3.74 -36.39 -28.65
C THR A 19 2.96 -36.44 -27.35
N SER A 20 3.70 -36.55 -26.22
CA SER A 20 3.14 -36.09 -24.96
C SER A 20 2.86 -34.61 -25.18
N THR A 21 1.61 -34.29 -25.47
CA THR A 21 1.07 -32.95 -25.23
C THR A 21 1.35 -32.71 -23.77
N VAL A 22 2.39 -31.94 -23.48
CA VAL A 22 2.54 -31.34 -22.17
C VAL A 22 1.31 -30.46 -22.06
N ALA A 23 0.28 -30.99 -21.42
CA ALA A 23 -0.82 -30.18 -20.95
C ALA A 23 -0.14 -29.18 -20.01
N ASN A 24 0.09 -27.96 -20.50
CA ASN A 24 0.49 -26.87 -19.66
C ASN A 24 -0.68 -26.68 -18.69
N ALA A 25 -0.60 -27.37 -17.56
CA ALA A 25 -1.51 -27.08 -16.47
C ALA A 25 -1.25 -25.62 -16.13
N ALA A 26 -2.30 -24.80 -16.26
CA ALA A 26 -2.24 -23.40 -15.88
C ALA A 26 -1.55 -23.26 -14.52
N GLY A 27 -0.41 -22.59 -14.49
CA GLY A 27 0.33 -22.37 -13.26
C GLY A 27 -0.26 -21.17 -12.51
N TYR A 28 -0.51 -21.31 -11.22
CA TYR A 28 -0.91 -20.19 -10.37
C TYR A 28 -0.06 -20.08 -9.14
N GLY A 29 0.14 -18.81 -8.73
CA GLY A 29 0.74 -18.46 -7.45
C GLY A 29 -0.29 -17.78 -6.56
N VAL A 30 -0.10 -17.86 -5.27
CA VAL A 30 -0.97 -17.21 -4.27
C VAL A 30 -0.09 -16.31 -3.40
N VAL A 31 -0.59 -15.11 -3.09
CA VAL A 31 0.07 -14.12 -2.25
C VAL A 31 -0.89 -13.63 -1.18
N ASP A 32 -0.46 -13.66 0.07
CA ASP A 32 -1.15 -13.03 1.20
C ASP A 32 -0.76 -11.55 1.25
N LEU A 33 -1.61 -10.69 0.67
CA LEU A 33 -1.34 -9.25 0.64
C LEU A 33 -1.37 -8.60 2.02
N GLU A 34 -2.08 -9.13 2.99
CA GLU A 34 -2.09 -8.63 4.37
C GLU A 34 -0.71 -8.80 4.98
N ARG A 35 -0.12 -9.98 4.87
CA ARG A 35 1.27 -10.22 5.30
C ARG A 35 2.29 -9.34 4.56
N VAL A 36 2.08 -9.09 3.27
CA VAL A 36 2.94 -8.18 2.48
C VAL A 36 2.87 -6.76 3.04
N VAL A 37 1.67 -6.25 3.36
CA VAL A 37 1.47 -4.93 3.98
C VAL A 37 2.15 -4.86 5.34
N GLU A 38 1.89 -5.82 6.24
CA GLU A 38 2.43 -5.86 7.59
C GLU A 38 3.96 -5.88 7.62
N ASN A 39 4.58 -6.58 6.65
CA ASN A 39 6.03 -6.73 6.58
C ASN A 39 6.71 -5.72 5.64
N SER A 40 5.97 -4.79 5.06
CA SER A 40 6.53 -3.80 4.15
C SER A 40 7.40 -2.77 4.86
N THR A 41 8.71 -2.79 4.61
CA THR A 41 9.66 -1.78 5.06
C THR A 41 9.30 -0.39 4.52
N TYR A 42 8.84 -0.32 3.26
CA TYR A 42 8.38 0.92 2.66
C TYR A 42 7.24 1.57 3.45
N LEU A 43 6.20 0.81 3.79
CA LEU A 43 5.06 1.34 4.54
C LEU A 43 5.46 1.79 5.96
N LYS A 44 6.35 1.05 6.62
CA LYS A 44 6.89 1.43 7.93
C LYS A 44 7.68 2.75 7.85
N GLN A 45 8.53 2.91 6.84
CA GLN A 45 9.29 4.15 6.60
C GLN A 45 8.36 5.33 6.28
N GLN A 46 7.36 5.14 5.40
CA GLN A 46 6.39 6.18 5.08
C GLN A 46 5.59 6.62 6.30
N ASN A 47 5.16 5.67 7.14
CA ASN A 47 4.48 6.00 8.39
C ASN A 47 5.37 6.82 9.33
N SER A 48 6.63 6.43 9.52
CA SER A 48 7.58 7.18 10.35
C SER A 48 7.82 8.60 9.80
N SER A 49 8.06 8.74 8.49
CA SER A 49 8.22 10.05 7.84
C SER A 49 6.97 10.93 7.97
N PHE A 50 5.80 10.32 7.84
CA PHE A 50 4.54 11.01 8.02
C PHE A 50 4.35 11.52 9.43
N GLN A 51 4.64 10.69 10.45
CA GLN A 51 4.58 11.09 11.86
C GLN A 51 5.49 12.28 12.14
N GLN A 52 6.72 12.27 11.62
CA GLN A 52 7.66 13.38 11.77
C GLN A 52 7.17 14.68 11.13
N LYS A 53 6.50 14.59 9.97
CA LYS A 53 5.94 15.76 9.29
C LYS A 53 4.72 16.36 9.99
N ILE A 54 3.90 15.51 10.58
CA ILE A 54 2.62 15.94 11.18
C ILE A 54 2.80 16.45 12.61
N GLN A 55 3.81 15.97 13.32
CA GLN A 55 4.08 16.31 14.71
C GLN A 55 4.16 17.83 14.98
N PRO A 56 4.91 18.65 14.22
CA PRO A 56 4.97 20.10 14.45
C PRO A 56 3.61 20.77 14.20
N GLN A 57 2.86 20.30 13.23
CA GLN A 57 1.53 20.82 12.93
C GLN A 57 0.52 20.49 14.04
N SER A 58 0.56 19.26 14.56
CA SER A 58 -0.25 18.84 15.72
C SER A 58 0.07 19.70 16.94
N THR A 59 1.35 19.90 17.25
CA THR A 59 1.78 20.74 18.37
C THR A 59 1.28 22.19 18.20
N LYS A 60 1.31 22.72 16.97
CA LYS A 60 0.80 24.07 16.69
C LYS A 60 -0.72 24.17 16.86
N LEU A 61 -1.48 23.12 16.47
CA LEU A 61 -2.92 23.08 16.73
C LEU A 61 -3.24 23.05 18.23
N ASP A 62 -2.52 22.25 19.00
CA ASP A 62 -2.68 22.20 20.44
C ASP A 62 -2.38 23.56 21.11
N GLN A 63 -1.32 24.25 20.64
CA GLN A 63 -1.00 25.60 21.10
C GLN A 63 -2.11 26.59 20.76
N LEU A 64 -2.57 26.62 19.51
CA LEU A 64 -3.64 27.51 19.08
C LEU A 64 -4.93 27.25 19.85
N SER A 65 -5.25 26.00 20.12
CA SER A 65 -6.42 25.60 20.94
C SER A 65 -6.34 26.20 22.36
N LYS A 66 -5.19 26.08 23.00
CA LYS A 66 -4.95 26.67 24.35
C LYS A 66 -5.05 28.18 24.32
N GLU A 67 -4.45 28.84 23.33
CA GLU A 67 -4.49 30.29 23.19
C GLU A 67 -5.91 30.80 22.93
N LEU A 68 -6.70 30.11 22.13
CA LEU A 68 -8.11 30.41 21.89
C LEU A 68 -8.94 30.26 23.17
N GLN A 69 -8.69 29.21 23.95
CA GLN A 69 -9.36 29.00 25.23
C GLN A 69 -9.03 30.10 26.25
N ASP A 70 -7.76 30.50 26.34
CA ASP A 70 -7.33 31.61 27.21
C ASP A 70 -7.98 32.93 26.81
N LEU A 71 -7.97 33.27 25.51
CA LEU A 71 -8.62 34.48 25.00
C LEU A 71 -10.14 34.48 25.29
N GLN A 72 -10.79 33.33 25.14
CA GLN A 72 -12.22 33.20 25.43
C GLN A 72 -12.53 33.40 26.91
N GLN A 73 -11.75 32.79 27.81
CA GLN A 73 -11.90 32.98 29.26
C GLN A 73 -11.69 34.44 29.67
N ARG A 74 -10.65 35.08 29.12
CA ARG A 74 -10.35 36.50 29.42
C ARG A 74 -11.42 37.45 28.91
N LEU A 75 -12.01 37.17 27.75
CA LEU A 75 -13.15 37.94 27.21
C LEU A 75 -14.39 37.79 28.09
N GLN A 76 -14.66 36.58 28.63
CA GLN A 76 -15.78 36.33 29.53
C GLN A 76 -15.59 36.99 30.89
N ALA A 77 -14.36 37.01 31.42
CA ALA A 77 -14.04 37.64 32.72
C ALA A 77 -13.83 39.16 32.62
N GLY A 78 -14.06 39.73 31.43
CA GLY A 78 -13.58 41.07 31.04
C GLY A 78 -14.38 42.28 31.52
N ASP A 79 -15.07 42.21 32.68
CA ASP A 79 -15.80 43.36 33.24
C ASP A 79 -14.90 44.61 33.51
N LYS A 80 -13.60 44.40 33.64
CA LYS A 80 -12.61 45.43 33.90
C LYS A 80 -11.79 45.84 32.67
N LEU A 81 -12.03 45.28 31.48
CA LEU A 81 -11.30 45.61 30.26
C LEU A 81 -11.88 46.90 29.62
N SER A 82 -11.00 47.73 29.07
CA SER A 82 -11.43 48.86 28.24
C SER A 82 -12.07 48.38 26.95
N ALA A 83 -12.93 49.18 26.31
CA ALA A 83 -13.53 48.86 25.03
C ALA A 83 -12.48 48.58 23.94
N ALA A 84 -11.35 49.33 23.96
CA ALA A 84 -10.24 49.11 23.02
C ALA A 84 -9.55 47.76 23.26
N ASP A 85 -9.33 47.33 24.52
CA ASP A 85 -8.70 46.07 24.83
C ASP A 85 -9.62 44.89 24.45
N LYS A 86 -10.94 45.00 24.73
CA LYS A 86 -11.93 44.01 24.28
C LYS A 86 -11.89 43.85 22.77
N GLN A 87 -11.91 44.95 22.02
CA GLN A 87 -11.85 44.89 20.56
C GLN A 87 -10.57 44.25 20.05
N LYS A 88 -9.41 44.57 20.65
CA LYS A 88 -8.13 43.95 20.32
C LYS A 88 -8.14 42.45 20.56
N MET A 89 -8.69 41.97 21.70
CA MET A 89 -8.78 40.55 22.02
C MET A 89 -9.73 39.83 21.08
N VAL A 90 -10.86 40.42 20.68
CA VAL A 90 -11.78 39.85 19.68
C VAL A 90 -11.07 39.66 18.36
N THR A 91 -10.31 40.66 17.90
CA THR A 91 -9.54 40.55 16.66
C THR A 91 -8.48 39.47 16.73
N GLN A 92 -7.78 39.35 17.87
CA GLN A 92 -6.81 38.29 18.11
C GLN A 92 -7.46 36.89 18.08
N TYR A 93 -8.62 36.75 18.75
CA TYR A 93 -9.39 35.50 18.75
C TYR A 93 -9.78 35.09 17.32
N GLN A 94 -10.33 36.01 16.52
CA GLN A 94 -10.72 35.77 15.13
C GLN A 94 -9.52 35.37 14.27
N THR A 95 -8.39 36.05 14.42
CA THR A 95 -7.17 35.73 13.68
C THR A 95 -6.69 34.31 14.02
N LYS A 96 -6.61 33.97 15.31
CA LYS A 96 -6.18 32.65 15.76
C LYS A 96 -7.16 31.55 15.38
N MET A 97 -8.46 31.83 15.39
CA MET A 97 -9.48 30.89 14.93
C MET A 97 -9.33 30.59 13.43
N ASN A 98 -9.06 31.61 12.62
CA ASN A 98 -8.80 31.41 11.20
C ASN A 98 -7.52 30.61 10.95
N GLU A 99 -6.45 30.91 11.72
CA GLU A 99 -5.19 30.15 11.67
C GLU A 99 -5.42 28.67 12.05
N PHE A 100 -6.18 28.41 13.12
CA PHE A 100 -6.52 27.06 13.58
C PHE A 100 -7.31 26.29 12.51
N ASN A 101 -8.36 26.89 11.95
CA ASN A 101 -9.19 26.24 10.92
C ASN A 101 -8.38 25.97 9.65
N THR A 102 -7.54 26.91 9.22
CA THR A 102 -6.69 26.75 8.03
C THR A 102 -5.67 25.62 8.24
N LEU A 103 -5.03 25.57 9.40
CA LEU A 103 -4.07 24.53 9.72
C LEU A 103 -4.74 23.16 9.81
N GLN A 104 -5.92 23.08 10.43
CA GLN A 104 -6.69 21.83 10.50
C GLN A 104 -7.07 21.32 9.11
N GLN A 105 -7.55 22.18 8.24
CA GLN A 105 -7.89 21.81 6.86
C GLN A 105 -6.65 21.38 6.05
N THR A 106 -5.54 22.10 6.22
CA THR A 106 -4.27 21.77 5.57
C THR A 106 -3.75 20.41 6.03
N MET A 107 -3.82 20.12 7.34
CA MET A 107 -3.47 18.81 7.86
C MET A 107 -4.34 17.69 7.28
N GLN A 108 -5.64 17.89 7.26
CA GLN A 108 -6.56 16.88 6.71
C GLN A 108 -6.27 16.59 5.23
N SER A 109 -6.06 17.62 4.43
CA SER A 109 -5.68 17.48 3.02
C SER A 109 -4.33 16.79 2.84
N SER A 110 -3.35 17.13 3.67
CA SER A 110 -2.02 16.52 3.66
C SER A 110 -2.07 15.02 4.01
N VAL A 111 -2.88 14.64 5.01
CA VAL A 111 -3.12 13.24 5.39
C VAL A 111 -3.69 12.46 4.20
N GLN A 112 -4.77 12.96 3.60
CA GLN A 112 -5.43 12.30 2.48
C GLN A 112 -4.49 12.13 1.28
N SER A 113 -3.77 13.20 0.93
CA SER A 113 -2.81 13.18 -0.17
C SER A 113 -1.67 12.18 0.10
N SER A 114 -1.14 12.15 1.31
CA SER A 114 -0.08 11.21 1.70
C SER A 114 -0.54 9.76 1.64
N ILE A 115 -1.74 9.46 2.13
CA ILE A 115 -2.32 8.11 2.06
C ILE A 115 -2.48 7.67 0.61
N GLN A 116 -3.04 8.55 -0.25
CA GLN A 116 -3.23 8.24 -1.66
C GLN A 116 -1.90 8.00 -2.39
N GLN A 117 -0.90 8.83 -2.13
CA GLN A 117 0.42 8.69 -2.73
C GLN A 117 1.10 7.39 -2.31
N VAL A 118 1.10 7.08 -1.00
CA VAL A 118 1.69 5.85 -0.46
C VAL A 118 1.01 4.62 -1.05
N ARG A 119 -0.32 4.65 -1.10
CA ARG A 119 -1.11 3.56 -1.70
C ARG A 119 -0.77 3.35 -3.17
N THR A 120 -0.75 4.42 -3.96
CA THR A 120 -0.45 4.33 -5.40
C THR A 120 0.94 3.75 -5.66
N VAL A 121 1.95 4.19 -4.91
CA VAL A 121 3.32 3.68 -5.04
C VAL A 121 3.40 2.22 -4.60
N PHE A 122 2.78 1.87 -3.48
CA PHE A 122 2.79 0.51 -2.96
C PHE A 122 2.08 -0.47 -3.89
N ASP A 123 0.88 -0.13 -4.36
CA ASP A 123 0.12 -0.94 -5.33
C ASP A 123 0.90 -1.14 -6.64
N GLY A 124 1.60 -0.10 -7.11
CA GLY A 124 2.49 -0.19 -8.27
C GLY A 124 3.62 -1.19 -8.07
N ARG A 125 4.29 -1.16 -6.91
CA ARG A 125 5.36 -2.10 -6.56
C ARG A 125 4.86 -3.54 -6.44
N VAL A 126 3.72 -3.73 -5.78
CA VAL A 126 3.09 -5.06 -5.66
C VAL A 126 2.76 -5.64 -7.03
N LYS A 127 2.16 -4.85 -7.93
CA LYS A 127 1.86 -5.28 -9.31
C LYS A 127 3.13 -5.61 -10.10
N GLN A 128 4.15 -4.79 -10.00
CA GLN A 128 5.44 -5.03 -10.65
C GLN A 128 6.07 -6.34 -10.19
N VAL A 129 6.09 -6.58 -8.88
CA VAL A 129 6.64 -7.82 -8.31
C VAL A 129 5.77 -9.03 -8.64
N ALA A 130 4.44 -8.89 -8.62
CA ALA A 130 3.54 -9.96 -9.02
C ALA A 130 3.81 -10.40 -10.47
N GLU A 131 3.98 -9.45 -11.39
CA GLU A 131 4.32 -9.75 -12.79
C GLU A 131 5.71 -10.40 -12.92
N GLN A 132 6.68 -9.97 -12.12
CA GLN A 132 8.00 -10.58 -12.08
C GLN A 132 7.92 -12.03 -11.58
N LEU A 133 7.23 -12.28 -10.47
CA LEU A 133 7.02 -13.61 -9.91
C LEU A 133 6.26 -14.53 -10.87
N ARG A 134 5.26 -13.98 -11.57
CA ARG A 134 4.52 -14.70 -12.60
C ARG A 134 5.47 -15.23 -13.69
N LYS A 135 6.33 -14.37 -14.22
CA LYS A 135 7.30 -14.74 -15.27
C LYS A 135 8.37 -15.72 -14.78
N GLU A 136 8.97 -15.44 -13.62
CA GLU A 136 10.04 -16.27 -13.04
C GLU A 136 9.59 -17.70 -12.73
N ASN A 137 8.34 -17.87 -12.31
CA ASN A 137 7.79 -19.18 -11.97
C ASN A 137 6.93 -19.77 -13.10
N GLN A 138 6.91 -19.17 -14.29
CA GLN A 138 6.15 -19.63 -15.47
C GLN A 138 4.66 -19.82 -15.14
N LEU A 139 4.07 -18.87 -14.42
CA LEU A 139 2.68 -18.89 -13.99
C LEU A 139 1.79 -18.13 -14.97
N ASP A 140 0.55 -18.55 -15.10
CA ASP A 140 -0.48 -17.84 -15.85
C ASP A 140 -1.09 -16.70 -15.03
N VAL A 141 -1.18 -16.89 -13.70
CA VAL A 141 -1.80 -15.93 -12.79
C VAL A 141 -1.16 -15.95 -11.40
N VAL A 142 -1.14 -14.77 -10.76
CA VAL A 142 -0.86 -14.61 -9.32
C VAL A 142 -2.11 -14.05 -8.68
N LEU A 143 -2.65 -14.75 -7.70
CA LEU A 143 -3.89 -14.43 -6.99
C LEU A 143 -3.62 -13.89 -5.59
N ASN A 144 -4.50 -13.02 -5.11
CA ASN A 144 -4.56 -12.75 -3.68
C ASN A 144 -5.15 -13.97 -2.95
N LYS A 145 -4.58 -14.32 -1.81
CA LYS A 145 -5.04 -15.39 -0.92
C LYS A 145 -6.55 -15.32 -0.65
N ASN A 146 -7.09 -14.13 -0.45
CA ASN A 146 -8.51 -13.91 -0.17
C ASN A 146 -9.42 -14.25 -1.36
N SER A 147 -8.86 -14.45 -2.56
CA SER A 147 -9.60 -14.90 -3.76
C SER A 147 -9.57 -16.42 -3.93
N ALA A 148 -8.84 -17.16 -3.10
CA ALA A 148 -8.73 -18.61 -3.13
C ALA A 148 -9.41 -19.22 -1.91
N LEU A 149 -10.34 -20.13 -2.12
CA LEU A 149 -11.00 -20.88 -1.02
C LEU A 149 -10.04 -21.84 -0.32
N ALA A 150 -9.15 -22.47 -1.09
CA ALA A 150 -8.10 -23.36 -0.60
C ALA A 150 -6.98 -23.45 -1.64
N TYR A 151 -5.75 -23.67 -1.18
CA TYR A 151 -4.58 -23.89 -2.04
C TYR A 151 -3.51 -24.67 -1.25
N ASP A 152 -2.64 -25.36 -2.00
CA ASP A 152 -1.49 -26.05 -1.42
C ASP A 152 -0.36 -25.03 -1.14
N ALA A 153 0.33 -25.18 -0.02
CA ALA A 153 1.42 -24.29 0.41
C ALA A 153 2.55 -24.11 -0.64
N LYS A 154 2.71 -25.09 -1.55
CA LYS A 154 3.68 -24.99 -2.66
C LYS A 154 3.40 -23.83 -3.63
N TYR A 155 2.15 -23.33 -3.66
CA TYR A 155 1.74 -22.18 -4.51
C TYR A 155 1.90 -20.83 -3.79
N ASP A 156 2.25 -20.84 -2.50
CA ASP A 156 2.43 -19.61 -1.72
C ASP A 156 3.73 -18.88 -2.12
N LEU A 157 3.57 -17.69 -2.65
CA LEU A 157 4.67 -16.80 -3.06
C LEU A 157 4.84 -15.59 -2.13
N THR A 158 4.16 -15.58 -0.98
CA THR A 158 4.09 -14.43 -0.08
C THR A 158 5.48 -13.97 0.37
N ASP A 159 6.34 -14.88 0.81
CA ASP A 159 7.68 -14.51 1.30
C ASP A 159 8.57 -13.97 0.18
N LYS A 160 8.47 -14.53 -1.03
CA LYS A 160 9.16 -14.00 -2.22
C LYS A 160 8.65 -12.60 -2.59
N MET A 161 7.33 -12.37 -2.48
CA MET A 161 6.72 -11.06 -2.70
C MET A 161 7.24 -10.03 -1.70
N ILE A 162 7.25 -10.35 -0.40
CA ILE A 162 7.76 -9.48 0.66
C ILE A 162 9.22 -9.10 0.39
N GLN A 163 10.06 -10.08 0.08
CA GLN A 163 11.48 -9.86 -0.19
C GLN A 163 11.68 -8.91 -1.39
N LYS A 164 10.99 -9.15 -2.50
CA LYS A 164 11.15 -8.35 -3.73
C LYS A 164 10.57 -6.93 -3.58
N VAL A 165 9.41 -6.78 -2.92
CA VAL A 165 8.84 -5.45 -2.63
C VAL A 165 9.78 -4.64 -1.73
N THR A 166 10.44 -5.29 -0.77
CA THR A 166 11.46 -4.65 0.09
C THR A 166 12.67 -4.20 -0.70
N GLN A 167 13.15 -5.00 -1.66
CA GLN A 167 14.28 -4.63 -2.53
C GLN A 167 13.98 -3.39 -3.36
N LEU A 168 12.76 -3.26 -3.91
CA LEU A 168 12.33 -2.06 -4.65
C LEU A 168 12.20 -0.81 -3.74
N SER A 169 12.16 -1.00 -2.43
CA SER A 169 12.07 0.12 -1.48
C SER A 169 13.42 0.77 -1.17
N ASN A 170 14.50 0.06 -1.48
CA ASN A 170 15.88 0.48 -1.21
C ASN A 170 16.57 1.08 -2.44
N GLN A 171 15.86 1.18 -3.57
CA GLN A 171 16.28 1.86 -4.80
C GLN A 171 15.69 3.26 -4.88
#